data_cc6fe0c6f6f125512fd3d8e991dd46e1
#
_entry.id   cc6fe0c6f6f125512fd3d8e991dd46e1
#
_cell.length_a   1.000
_cell.length_b   1.000
_cell.length_c   1.000
_cell.angle_alpha   90.00
_cell.angle_beta   90.00
_cell.angle_gamma   90.00
#
_symmetry.space_group_name_H-M   'P 1'
#
loop_
_entity.id
_entity.type
_entity.pdbx_description
1 polymer ?
#
loop_
_entity_poly.entity_id
_entity_poly.type
_entity_poly.pdbx_seq_one_letter_code
_entity_poly.pdbx_strand_id
1 'polypeptide(L)'
;MRQKLMRKTFHSAQEYRHEREQLHQCLKKALGSRGGGATLSENEVTMLEVALNEAVNNGFKYAQGKVSAPAVTLSMYVLHSKFLVIRVKDNGSGFRADQVMAKVSALEEDEEEWEWGESGRGIYIMEAVMDEVRYNAKGNSVVLLKTLA
;
A
#
# COMPACT_ATOMS: atom_id res chain seq x y z
N MET A 1 -12.21 -13.80 12.39
CA MET A 1 -13.00 -12.56 12.48
C MET A 1 -12.29 -11.43 11.77
N ARG A 2 -13.05 -10.59 11.11
CA ARG A 2 -12.53 -9.48 10.32
C ARG A 2 -13.00 -8.16 10.94
N GLN A 3 -12.07 -7.29 11.29
CA GLN A 3 -12.37 -5.97 11.84
C GLN A 3 -12.01 -4.89 10.81
N LYS A 4 -13.00 -4.22 10.28
CA LYS A 4 -12.80 -3.11 9.33
C LYS A 4 -12.23 -1.90 10.06
N LEU A 5 -11.14 -1.33 9.55
CA LEU A 5 -10.57 -0.10 10.07
C LEU A 5 -11.01 1.11 9.27
N MET A 6 -10.95 1.01 7.93
CA MET A 6 -11.41 2.11 7.07
C MET A 6 -11.59 1.62 5.64
N ARG A 7 -12.37 2.41 4.89
CA ARG A 7 -12.47 2.30 3.44
C ARG A 7 -12.74 3.69 2.90
N LYS A 8 -11.88 4.15 1.99
CA LYS A 8 -12.01 5.49 1.43
C LYS A 8 -11.55 5.52 -0.02
N THR A 9 -12.27 6.29 -0.84
CA THR A 9 -11.92 6.50 -2.24
C THR A 9 -11.40 7.92 -2.42
N PHE A 10 -10.26 8.03 -3.09
CA PHE A 10 -9.62 9.30 -3.42
C PHE A 10 -9.67 9.51 -4.92
N HIS A 11 -9.87 10.75 -5.35
CA HIS A 11 -9.97 11.09 -6.76
C HIS A 11 -8.73 11.80 -7.30
N SER A 12 -7.77 12.11 -6.43
CA SER A 12 -6.48 12.66 -6.82
C SER A 12 -5.43 12.36 -5.75
N ALA A 13 -4.17 12.38 -6.15
CA ALA A 13 -3.07 12.24 -5.19
C ALA A 13 -3.06 13.39 -4.18
N GLN A 14 -3.50 14.58 -4.59
CA GLN A 14 -3.59 15.74 -3.71
C GLN A 14 -4.65 15.51 -2.62
N GLU A 15 -5.79 14.95 -2.98
CA GLU A 15 -6.84 14.59 -2.02
C GLU A 15 -6.32 13.61 -0.99
N TYR A 16 -5.59 12.60 -1.43
CA TYR A 16 -4.96 11.64 -0.53
C TYR A 16 -3.97 12.34 0.41
N ARG A 17 -3.13 13.23 -0.10
CA ARG A 17 -2.16 13.96 0.72
C ARG A 17 -2.82 14.84 1.77
N HIS A 18 -3.97 15.44 1.47
CA HIS A 18 -4.71 16.25 2.43
C HIS A 18 -5.27 15.43 3.58
N GLU A 19 -5.50 14.16 3.37
CA GLU A 19 -6.09 13.28 4.38
C GLU A 19 -5.09 12.39 5.09
N ARG A 20 -3.81 12.50 4.78
CA ARG A 20 -2.78 11.66 5.40
C ARG A 20 -2.70 11.82 6.91
N GLU A 21 -2.93 13.01 7.43
CA GLU A 21 -2.91 13.22 8.88
C GLU A 21 -4.03 12.45 9.57
N GLN A 22 -5.22 12.45 8.99
CA GLN A 22 -6.35 11.69 9.52
C GLN A 22 -6.07 10.19 9.43
N LEU A 23 -5.46 9.75 8.34
CA LEU A 23 -5.07 8.36 8.16
C LEU A 23 -4.03 7.96 9.21
N HIS A 24 -3.04 8.80 9.46
CA HIS A 24 -2.03 8.58 10.48
C HIS A 24 -2.67 8.39 11.85
N GLN A 25 -3.60 9.28 12.22
CA GLN A 25 -4.30 9.19 13.51
C GLN A 25 -5.14 7.92 13.60
N CYS A 26 -5.79 7.55 12.51
CA CYS A 26 -6.57 6.31 12.46
C CYS A 26 -5.69 5.08 12.69
N LEU A 27 -4.56 5.01 12.02
CA LEU A 27 -3.60 3.91 12.16
C LEU A 27 -3.02 3.85 13.58
N LYS A 28 -2.63 4.99 14.10
CA LYS A 28 -2.06 5.10 15.43
C LYS A 28 -3.06 4.65 16.50
N LYS A 29 -4.31 5.09 16.38
CA LYS A 29 -5.37 4.72 17.32
C LYS A 29 -5.70 3.23 17.24
N ALA A 30 -5.79 2.69 16.03
CA ALA A 30 -6.19 1.30 15.82
C ALA A 30 -5.06 0.31 16.12
N LEU A 31 -3.82 0.67 15.86
CA LEU A 31 -2.69 -0.27 15.85
C LEU A 31 -1.59 0.07 16.85
N GLY A 32 -1.51 1.32 17.30
CA GLY A 32 -0.40 1.79 18.14
C GLY A 32 -0.55 1.52 19.62
N SER A 33 -1.76 1.25 20.11
CA SER A 33 -2.01 1.09 21.54
C SER A 33 -3.27 0.26 21.76
N ARG A 34 -3.13 -1.06 21.67
CA ARG A 34 -4.25 -1.99 21.89
C ARG A 34 -3.97 -2.79 23.16
N GLY A 35 -4.80 -2.60 24.16
CA GLY A 35 -4.66 -3.31 25.42
C GLY A 35 -4.72 -4.83 25.19
N GLY A 36 -3.59 -5.51 25.43
CA GLY A 36 -3.48 -6.95 25.30
C GLY A 36 -3.53 -7.50 23.90
N GLY A 37 -3.61 -6.67 22.86
CA GLY A 37 -3.66 -7.09 21.47
C GLY A 37 -2.36 -6.89 20.73
N ALA A 38 -2.27 -7.44 19.52
CA ALA A 38 -1.12 -7.23 18.63
C ALA A 38 -1.08 -5.78 18.18
N THR A 39 0.09 -5.18 18.22
CA THR A 39 0.29 -3.76 17.92
C THR A 39 1.46 -3.54 16.98
N LEU A 40 1.54 -2.32 16.46
CA LEU A 40 2.72 -1.86 15.73
C LEU A 40 3.37 -0.74 16.53
N SER A 41 4.70 -0.68 16.48
CA SER A 41 5.45 0.44 17.04
C SER A 41 5.21 1.70 16.21
N GLU A 42 5.57 2.85 16.77
CA GLU A 42 5.46 4.12 16.05
C GLU A 42 6.29 4.12 14.77
N ASN A 43 7.50 3.54 14.82
CA ASN A 43 8.34 3.40 13.63
C ASN A 43 7.69 2.49 12.58
N GLU A 44 7.06 1.40 13.00
CA GLU A 44 6.37 0.51 12.10
C GLU A 44 5.17 1.20 11.43
N VAL A 45 4.43 2.02 12.17
CA VAL A 45 3.33 2.81 11.61
C VAL A 45 3.86 3.79 10.56
N THR A 46 4.97 4.47 10.84
CA THR A 46 5.59 5.38 9.90
C THR A 46 6.03 4.67 8.62
N MET A 47 6.66 3.52 8.75
CA MET A 47 7.09 2.73 7.59
C MET A 47 5.89 2.21 6.79
N LEU A 48 4.84 1.81 7.49
CA LEU A 48 3.59 1.40 6.84
C LEU A 48 3.00 2.52 5.98
N GLU A 49 3.03 3.75 6.48
CA GLU A 49 2.55 4.90 5.72
C GLU A 49 3.37 5.16 4.47
N VAL A 50 4.69 4.93 4.53
CA VAL A 50 5.54 5.02 3.35
C VAL A 50 5.10 4.01 2.28
N ALA A 51 4.83 2.78 2.68
CA ALA A 51 4.34 1.75 1.76
C ALA A 51 2.97 2.12 1.19
N LEU A 52 2.07 2.66 2.01
CA LEU A 52 0.75 3.13 1.56
C LEU A 52 0.88 4.24 0.53
N ASN A 53 1.75 5.21 0.78
CA ASN A 53 1.98 6.31 -0.16
C ASN A 53 2.41 5.78 -1.52
N GLU A 54 3.30 4.79 -1.54
CA GLU A 54 3.76 4.19 -2.79
C GLU A 54 2.63 3.46 -3.52
N ALA A 55 1.81 2.70 -2.80
CA ALA A 55 0.70 1.98 -3.39
C ALA A 55 -0.35 2.93 -3.98
N VAL A 56 -0.71 3.98 -3.25
CA VAL A 56 -1.70 4.97 -3.71
C VAL A 56 -1.16 5.75 -4.90
N ASN A 57 0.10 6.19 -4.85
CA ASN A 57 0.72 6.92 -5.94
C ASN A 57 0.81 6.07 -7.20
N ASN A 58 1.14 4.79 -7.09
CA ASN A 58 1.13 3.87 -8.22
C ASN A 58 -0.28 3.75 -8.82
N GLY A 59 -1.30 3.66 -7.97
CA GLY A 59 -2.68 3.60 -8.43
C GLY A 59 -3.04 4.80 -9.30
N PHE A 60 -2.72 6.01 -8.84
CA PHE A 60 -2.98 7.22 -9.62
C PHE A 60 -2.13 7.30 -10.88
N LYS A 61 -0.88 6.90 -10.81
CA LYS A 61 0.03 6.91 -11.96
C LYS A 61 -0.56 6.10 -13.13
N TYR A 62 -1.13 4.92 -12.83
CA TYR A 62 -1.65 4.04 -13.86
C TYR A 62 -3.11 4.29 -14.20
N ALA A 63 -3.84 5.07 -13.41
CA ALA A 63 -5.21 5.48 -13.72
C ALA A 63 -5.26 6.79 -14.51
N GLN A 64 -4.35 7.73 -14.20
CA GLN A 64 -4.34 9.05 -14.84
C GLN A 64 -4.11 8.94 -16.35
N GLY A 65 -4.86 9.73 -17.11
CA GLY A 65 -4.76 9.77 -18.57
C GLY A 65 -5.40 8.59 -19.28
N LYS A 66 -5.83 7.57 -18.54
CA LYS A 66 -6.45 6.36 -19.11
C LYS A 66 -7.93 6.27 -18.79
N VAL A 67 -8.39 7.01 -17.80
CA VAL A 67 -9.80 7.10 -17.46
C VAL A 67 -10.15 8.57 -17.24
N SER A 68 -11.41 8.95 -17.48
CA SER A 68 -11.85 10.35 -17.38
C SER A 68 -11.94 10.81 -15.91
N ALA A 69 -12.18 9.88 -15.00
CA ALA A 69 -12.30 10.19 -13.57
C ALA A 69 -11.49 9.16 -12.77
N PRO A 70 -10.17 9.38 -12.61
CA PRO A 70 -9.35 8.44 -11.86
C PRO A 70 -9.80 8.35 -10.40
N ALA A 71 -9.77 7.14 -9.85
CA ALA A 71 -10.14 6.88 -8.47
C ALA A 71 -9.27 5.76 -7.91
N VAL A 72 -8.83 5.93 -6.67
CA VAL A 72 -8.09 4.93 -5.92
C VAL A 72 -8.83 4.68 -4.61
N THR A 73 -9.19 3.42 -4.35
CA THR A 73 -9.88 3.03 -3.13
C THR A 73 -8.92 2.30 -2.20
N LEU A 74 -8.81 2.80 -0.99
CA LEU A 74 -8.00 2.23 0.08
C LEU A 74 -8.92 1.55 1.08
N SER A 75 -8.68 0.26 1.34
CA SER A 75 -9.42 -0.50 2.35
C SER A 75 -8.44 -1.12 3.32
N MET A 76 -8.74 -1.07 4.62
CA MET A 76 -7.90 -1.67 5.65
C MET A 76 -8.76 -2.43 6.63
N TYR A 77 -8.31 -3.62 7.02
CA TYR A 77 -8.95 -4.41 8.06
C TYR A 77 -7.93 -5.28 8.78
N VAL A 78 -8.29 -5.70 9.99
CA VAL A 78 -7.49 -6.65 10.77
C VAL A 78 -8.19 -8.00 10.71
N LEU A 79 -7.43 -9.02 10.36
CA LEU A 79 -7.92 -10.38 10.22
C LEU A 79 -7.38 -11.23 11.38
N HIS A 80 -8.27 -11.92 12.07
CA HIS A 80 -7.93 -12.81 13.21
C HIS A 80 -7.12 -12.11 14.30
N SER A 81 -7.29 -10.81 14.49
CA SER A 81 -6.55 -9.98 15.44
C SER A 81 -5.02 -10.05 15.27
N LYS A 82 -4.56 -10.58 14.15
CA LYS A 82 -3.14 -10.86 13.92
C LYS A 82 -2.58 -10.22 12.66
N PHE A 83 -3.39 -10.07 11.62
CA PHE A 83 -2.91 -9.59 10.33
C PHE A 83 -3.58 -8.28 9.95
N LEU A 84 -2.78 -7.27 9.64
CA LEU A 84 -3.27 -6.07 8.99
C LEU A 84 -3.29 -6.33 7.50
N VAL A 85 -4.45 -6.19 6.88
CA VAL A 85 -4.63 -6.37 5.44
C VAL A 85 -5.04 -5.04 4.84
N ILE A 86 -4.30 -4.60 3.84
CA ILE A 86 -4.55 -3.34 3.13
C ILE A 86 -4.76 -3.66 1.67
N ARG A 87 -5.83 -3.12 1.10
CA ARG A 87 -6.08 -3.24 -0.33
C ARG A 87 -6.14 -1.86 -0.94
N VAL A 88 -5.39 -1.66 -2.03
CA VAL A 88 -5.41 -0.43 -2.80
C VAL A 88 -5.80 -0.81 -4.22
N LYS A 89 -6.95 -0.30 -4.66
CA LYS A 89 -7.50 -0.61 -5.98
C LYS A 89 -7.74 0.67 -6.76
N ASP A 90 -7.25 0.73 -8.00
CA ASP A 90 -7.52 1.83 -8.89
C ASP A 90 -8.49 1.40 -10.00
N ASN A 91 -9.05 2.39 -10.69
CA ASN A 91 -9.98 2.15 -11.80
C ASN A 91 -9.31 2.21 -13.18
N GLY A 92 -7.99 2.14 -13.21
CA GLY A 92 -7.24 2.12 -14.45
C GLY A 92 -7.13 0.74 -15.05
N SER A 93 -6.38 0.64 -16.15
CA SER A 93 -6.17 -0.62 -16.87
C SER A 93 -5.08 -1.50 -16.24
N GLY A 94 -4.41 -0.99 -15.19
CA GLY A 94 -3.35 -1.73 -14.53
C GLY A 94 -2.00 -1.59 -15.21
N PHE A 95 -1.03 -2.38 -14.79
CA PHE A 95 0.31 -2.41 -15.35
C PHE A 95 0.87 -3.85 -15.25
N ARG A 96 2.03 -4.07 -15.85
CA ARG A 96 2.68 -5.38 -15.85
C ARG A 96 3.40 -5.62 -14.52
N ALA A 97 2.62 -5.72 -13.44
CA ALA A 97 3.16 -5.89 -12.09
C ALA A 97 3.98 -7.17 -11.95
N ASP A 98 3.57 -8.24 -12.62
CA ASP A 98 4.27 -9.52 -12.62
C ASP A 98 5.73 -9.37 -13.10
N GLN A 99 5.95 -8.59 -14.16
CA GLN A 99 7.29 -8.34 -14.69
C GLN A 99 8.11 -7.46 -13.76
N VAL A 100 7.49 -6.40 -13.22
CA VAL A 100 8.18 -5.49 -12.29
C VAL A 100 8.55 -6.22 -11.01
N MET A 101 7.67 -7.03 -10.46
CA MET A 101 7.95 -7.78 -9.24
C MET A 101 9.04 -8.83 -9.46
N ALA A 102 9.06 -9.50 -10.60
CA ALA A 102 10.11 -10.44 -10.95
C ALA A 102 11.47 -9.74 -11.02
N LYS A 103 11.50 -8.55 -11.62
CA LYS A 103 12.72 -7.75 -11.73
C LYS A 103 13.23 -7.31 -10.35
N VAL A 104 12.33 -6.85 -9.50
CA VAL A 104 12.66 -6.41 -8.12
C VAL A 104 13.20 -7.59 -7.31
N SER A 105 12.57 -8.77 -7.41
CA SER A 105 13.00 -9.97 -6.68
C SER A 105 14.35 -10.50 -7.14
N ALA A 106 14.75 -10.21 -8.37
CA ALA A 106 16.04 -10.66 -8.93
C ALA A 106 17.17 -9.66 -8.73
N LEU A 107 16.93 -8.54 -8.02
CA LEU A 107 17.94 -7.50 -7.86
C LEU A 107 19.13 -7.95 -7.03
N GLU A 108 20.29 -7.54 -7.48
CA GLU A 108 21.53 -7.63 -6.71
C GLU A 108 21.68 -6.38 -5.84
N GLU A 109 22.41 -6.49 -4.75
CA GLU A 109 22.59 -5.37 -3.81
C GLU A 109 23.24 -4.13 -4.43
N ASP A 110 24.02 -4.31 -5.49
CA ASP A 110 24.71 -3.21 -6.16
C ASP A 110 23.94 -2.58 -7.30
N GLU A 111 22.70 -3.01 -7.58
CA GLU A 111 21.90 -2.41 -8.62
C GLU A 111 21.29 -1.10 -8.14
N GLU A 112 21.30 -0.11 -9.04
CA GLU A 112 20.78 1.21 -8.73
C GLU A 112 19.25 1.25 -8.84
N GLU A 113 18.60 1.82 -7.83
CA GLU A 113 17.13 1.92 -7.78
C GLU A 113 16.54 2.65 -8.99
N TRP A 114 17.22 3.66 -9.49
CA TRP A 114 16.71 4.46 -10.62
C TRP A 114 16.60 3.67 -11.92
N GLU A 115 17.30 2.55 -12.04
CA GLU A 115 17.19 1.67 -13.21
C GLU A 115 15.83 0.97 -13.28
N TRP A 116 15.13 0.88 -12.15
CA TRP A 116 13.84 0.19 -12.06
C TRP A 116 12.66 1.05 -12.47
N GLY A 117 12.86 2.38 -12.53
CA GLY A 117 11.78 3.34 -12.71
C GLY A 117 10.99 3.52 -11.40
N GLU A 118 10.02 4.42 -11.44
CA GLU A 118 9.23 4.77 -10.24
C GLU A 118 8.42 3.60 -9.71
N SER A 119 7.83 2.80 -10.61
CA SER A 119 6.99 1.67 -10.20
C SER A 119 7.80 0.57 -9.52
N GLY A 120 8.99 0.28 -10.06
CA GLY A 120 9.89 -0.69 -9.47
C GLY A 120 10.36 -0.27 -8.09
N ARG A 121 10.69 1.01 -7.93
CA ARG A 121 11.11 1.57 -6.64
C ARG A 121 9.98 1.49 -5.61
N GLY A 122 8.76 1.86 -6.01
CA GLY A 122 7.61 1.78 -5.12
C GLY A 122 7.32 0.36 -4.66
N ILE A 123 7.37 -0.59 -5.58
CA ILE A 123 7.19 -2.00 -5.25
C ILE A 123 8.30 -2.50 -4.33
N TYR A 124 9.53 -2.11 -4.59
CA TYR A 124 10.66 -2.46 -3.71
C TYR A 124 10.43 -1.98 -2.28
N ILE A 125 9.96 -0.74 -2.12
CA ILE A 125 9.65 -0.17 -0.80
C ILE A 125 8.53 -0.96 -0.13
N MET A 126 7.44 -1.26 -0.85
CA MET A 126 6.35 -2.05 -0.31
C MET A 126 6.82 -3.42 0.17
N GLU A 127 7.62 -4.11 -0.63
CA GLU A 127 8.18 -5.42 -0.29
C GLU A 127 9.09 -5.35 0.94
N ALA A 128 9.84 -4.26 1.09
CA ALA A 128 10.74 -4.09 2.22
C ALA A 128 9.99 -3.86 3.54
N VAL A 129 8.82 -3.23 3.49
CA VAL A 129 8.04 -2.85 4.67
C VAL A 129 7.02 -3.93 5.05
N MET A 130 6.36 -4.50 4.05
CA MET A 130 5.26 -5.44 4.26
C MET A 130 5.75 -6.88 4.27
N ASP A 131 5.00 -7.76 4.92
CA ASP A 131 5.32 -9.19 4.93
C ASP A 131 4.95 -9.84 3.60
N GLU A 132 3.92 -9.31 2.92
CA GLU A 132 3.53 -9.80 1.61
C GLU A 132 2.95 -8.67 0.79
N VAL A 133 3.29 -8.64 -0.50
CA VAL A 133 2.76 -7.69 -1.49
C VAL A 133 2.26 -8.52 -2.66
N ARG A 134 0.98 -8.38 -3.00
CA ARG A 134 0.39 -9.19 -4.06
C ARG A 134 -0.51 -8.34 -4.95
N TYR A 135 -0.13 -8.24 -6.23
CA TYR A 135 -0.95 -7.61 -7.25
C TYR A 135 -1.87 -8.62 -7.91
N ASN A 136 -3.07 -8.18 -8.34
CA ASN A 136 -3.92 -9.01 -9.19
C ASN A 136 -3.32 -9.14 -10.58
N ALA A 137 -3.86 -10.03 -11.42
CA ALA A 137 -3.35 -10.29 -12.76
C ALA A 137 -3.37 -9.04 -13.65
N LYS A 138 -4.37 -8.19 -13.49
CA LYS A 138 -4.51 -6.95 -14.25
C LYS A 138 -3.54 -5.86 -13.79
N GLY A 139 -3.09 -5.92 -12.53
CA GLY A 139 -2.19 -4.92 -11.97
C GLY A 139 -2.87 -3.64 -11.51
N ASN A 140 -4.19 -3.66 -11.28
CA ASN A 140 -4.93 -2.50 -10.79
C ASN A 140 -5.39 -2.64 -9.33
N SER A 141 -4.96 -3.68 -8.67
CA SER A 141 -5.27 -3.89 -7.24
C SER A 141 -4.08 -4.57 -6.58
N VAL A 142 -3.68 -4.04 -5.43
CA VAL A 142 -2.62 -4.63 -4.63
C VAL A 142 -3.13 -4.92 -3.23
N VAL A 143 -2.75 -6.07 -2.69
CA VAL A 143 -2.99 -6.42 -1.29
C VAL A 143 -1.66 -6.42 -0.58
N LEU A 144 -1.60 -5.69 0.52
CA LEU A 144 -0.44 -5.58 1.40
C LEU A 144 -0.79 -6.24 2.72
N LEU A 145 0.07 -7.12 3.19
CA LEU A 145 -0.16 -7.84 4.45
C LEU A 145 0.97 -7.56 5.42
N LYS A 146 0.61 -7.24 6.65
CA LYS A 146 1.55 -6.99 7.74
C LYS A 146 1.11 -7.77 8.97
N THR A 147 2.01 -8.61 9.50
CA THR A 147 1.76 -9.33 10.74
C THR A 147 1.89 -8.37 11.92
N LEU A 148 0.91 -8.39 12.79
CA LEU A 148 0.91 -7.59 14.03
C LEU A 148 1.57 -8.39 15.14
N ALA A 149 2.48 -7.77 15.83
CA ALA A 149 3.22 -8.42 16.91
C ALA A 149 2.41 -8.57 18.19
#